data_92fa1557b6c56cea13bb3862ac58a3e3
#
_entry.id   92fa1557b6c56cea13bb3862ac58a3e3
#
_cell.length_a   1.000
_cell.length_b   1.000
_cell.length_c   1.000
_cell.angle_alpha   90.00
_cell.angle_beta   90.00
_cell.angle_gamma   90.00
#
_symmetry.space_group_name_H-M   'P 1'
#
loop_
_entity.id
_entity.type
_entity.pdbx_description
1 polymer ?
#
loop_
_entity_poly.entity_id
_entity_poly.type
_entity_poly.pdbx_seq_one_letter_code
_entity_poly.pdbx_strand_id
1 'polypeptide(L)'
;MSWRITPTQPIPAVIGESFGGGYFAGYISHTADGNPTHALIVAPRATGASGTGYTLTTMLAWKTANTTTSGTTSSFDGAANTAAMVTAGIADHPAANFCKNLSIGGFTDWYLPARFELESAYFNFKPTTSGNSANLGINVYAIPQRNNVWTGSYPAQTALTAFNTSAESFVAANHWSSTESTSNDAHFTQFVNGFADSGGTNKSGAFRVRAFRRIAL
;
A
#
# COMPACT_ATOMS: atom_id res chain seq x y z
N MET A 1 -31.20 14.77 23.21
CA MET A 1 -30.37 14.07 22.21
C MET A 1 -29.12 13.59 22.91
N SER A 2 -28.96 12.28 23.10
CA SER A 2 -27.79 11.69 23.76
C SER A 2 -26.71 11.51 22.69
N TRP A 3 -25.62 12.28 22.78
CA TRP A 3 -24.42 12.07 21.98
C TRP A 3 -23.77 10.77 22.48
N ARG A 4 -23.93 9.69 21.74
CA ARG A 4 -23.12 8.50 21.95
C ARG A 4 -21.73 8.82 21.42
N ILE A 5 -20.80 9.11 22.32
CA ILE A 5 -19.36 9.06 22.01
C ILE A 5 -19.07 7.59 21.74
N THR A 6 -18.92 7.23 20.48
CA THR A 6 -18.36 5.91 20.13
C THR A 6 -16.92 5.91 20.64
N PRO A 7 -16.52 4.99 21.52
CA PRO A 7 -15.12 4.91 21.93
C PRO A 7 -14.28 4.75 20.66
N THR A 8 -13.32 5.64 20.41
CA THR A 8 -12.32 5.44 19.39
C THR A 8 -11.56 4.17 19.74
N GLN A 9 -11.68 3.16 18.90
CA GLN A 9 -10.96 1.90 19.12
C GLN A 9 -9.47 2.23 19.22
N PRO A 10 -8.77 1.78 20.28
CA PRO A 10 -7.33 2.02 20.40
C PRO A 10 -6.60 1.36 19.24
N ILE A 11 -5.53 2.01 18.77
CA ILE A 11 -4.69 1.45 17.70
C ILE A 11 -4.05 0.17 18.24
N PRO A 12 -4.10 -0.94 17.48
CA PRO A 12 -3.51 -2.21 17.90
C PRO A 12 -2.00 -2.10 18.15
N ALA A 13 -1.49 -2.90 19.06
CA ALA A 13 -0.05 -3.04 19.29
C ALA A 13 0.59 -4.05 18.32
N VAL A 14 -0.20 -4.95 17.72
CA VAL A 14 0.30 -6.06 16.90
C VAL A 14 -0.11 -5.88 15.44
N ILE A 15 0.87 -5.96 14.54
CA ILE A 15 0.65 -5.92 13.09
C ILE A 15 -0.24 -7.10 12.69
N GLY A 16 -1.17 -6.87 11.77
CA GLY A 16 -2.12 -7.88 11.29
C GLY A 16 -3.40 -8.01 12.11
N GLU A 17 -3.54 -7.29 13.24
CA GLU A 17 -4.81 -7.23 13.97
C GLU A 17 -5.88 -6.46 13.20
N SER A 18 -7.13 -6.89 13.32
CA SER A 18 -8.27 -6.21 12.70
C SER A 18 -8.46 -4.81 13.28
N PHE A 19 -8.43 -3.80 12.43
CA PHE A 19 -8.54 -2.40 12.84
C PHE A 19 -9.03 -1.51 11.70
N GLY A 20 -9.91 -0.58 12.01
CA GLY A 20 -10.30 0.49 11.09
C GLY A 20 -10.87 0.01 9.75
N GLY A 21 -11.60 -1.10 9.73
CA GLY A 21 -12.18 -1.70 8.52
C GLY A 21 -11.23 -2.62 7.73
N GLY A 22 -10.00 -2.78 8.21
CA GLY A 22 -8.99 -3.65 7.62
C GLY A 22 -8.08 -4.25 8.68
N TYR A 23 -6.77 -4.24 8.41
CA TYR A 23 -5.75 -4.80 9.29
C TYR A 23 -4.65 -3.78 9.54
N PHE A 24 -4.23 -3.63 10.80
CA PHE A 24 -3.13 -2.75 11.16
C PHE A 24 -1.84 -3.20 10.47
N ALA A 25 -1.24 -2.29 9.72
CA ALA A 25 -0.05 -2.55 8.90
C ALA A 25 1.24 -1.90 9.44
N GLY A 26 1.18 -1.30 10.63
CA GLY A 26 2.29 -0.58 11.25
C GLY A 26 2.13 0.92 11.17
N TYR A 27 3.19 1.63 11.49
CA TYR A 27 3.20 3.09 11.51
C TYR A 27 4.09 3.67 10.41
N ILE A 28 3.78 4.91 10.01
CA ILE A 28 4.61 5.71 9.11
C ILE A 28 4.80 7.12 9.68
N SER A 29 5.96 7.70 9.39
CA SER A 29 6.29 9.10 9.68
C SER A 29 6.27 9.93 8.40
N HIS A 30 5.56 11.03 8.38
CA HIS A 30 5.62 11.96 7.25
C HIS A 30 6.77 12.98 7.38
N THR A 31 7.43 13.00 8.54
CA THR A 31 8.57 13.87 8.84
C THR A 31 9.91 13.17 8.76
N ALA A 32 9.93 11.83 8.65
CA ALA A 32 11.12 10.98 8.62
C ALA A 32 12.09 11.22 9.82
N ASP A 33 11.54 11.63 10.96
CA ASP A 33 12.28 11.93 12.19
C ASP A 33 12.27 10.79 13.23
N GLY A 34 11.72 9.61 12.84
CA GLY A 34 11.58 8.45 13.71
C GLY A 34 10.33 8.47 14.59
N ASN A 35 9.53 9.55 14.57
CA ASN A 35 8.26 9.62 15.30
C ASN A 35 7.10 9.24 14.37
N PRO A 36 6.17 8.38 14.81
CA PRO A 36 5.01 8.03 14.00
C PRO A 36 4.05 9.22 13.87
N THR A 37 3.58 9.46 12.66
CA THR A 37 2.53 10.46 12.40
C THR A 37 1.20 9.82 12.03
N HIS A 38 1.23 8.59 11.49
CA HIS A 38 0.02 7.87 11.07
C HIS A 38 0.15 6.37 11.35
N ALA A 39 -0.96 5.75 11.70
CA ALA A 39 -1.14 4.32 11.63
C ALA A 39 -1.64 3.92 10.24
N LEU A 40 -1.01 2.92 9.63
CA LEU A 40 -1.41 2.36 8.33
C LEU A 40 -2.37 1.18 8.52
N ILE A 41 -3.35 1.10 7.66
CA ILE A 41 -4.33 0.03 7.61
C ILE A 41 -4.38 -0.50 6.18
N VAL A 42 -4.20 -1.82 6.02
CA VAL A 42 -4.39 -2.49 4.74
C VAL A 42 -5.81 -3.03 4.64
N ALA A 43 -6.47 -2.83 3.51
CA ALA A 43 -7.81 -3.34 3.29
C ALA A 43 -7.86 -4.87 3.31
N PRO A 44 -8.97 -5.52 3.69
CA PRO A 44 -9.14 -6.96 3.53
C PRO A 44 -9.01 -7.36 2.06
N ARG A 45 -8.39 -8.52 1.79
CA ARG A 45 -8.15 -8.96 0.42
C ARG A 45 -9.44 -9.14 -0.37
N ALA A 46 -10.45 -9.73 0.24
CA ALA A 46 -11.71 -10.05 -0.42
C ALA A 46 -12.46 -8.82 -0.94
N THR A 47 -12.30 -7.66 -0.28
CA THR A 47 -13.08 -6.44 -0.55
C THR A 47 -12.23 -5.26 -1.00
N GLY A 48 -10.93 -5.26 -0.71
CA GLY A 48 -10.05 -4.11 -0.93
C GLY A 48 -8.81 -4.41 -1.79
N ALA A 49 -8.75 -5.58 -2.45
CA ALA A 49 -7.74 -5.88 -3.46
C ALA A 49 -8.38 -6.00 -4.84
N SER A 50 -7.71 -5.50 -5.88
CA SER A 50 -8.14 -5.71 -7.25
C SER A 50 -7.99 -7.20 -7.63
N GLY A 51 -8.96 -7.75 -8.33
CA GLY A 51 -8.99 -9.19 -8.61
C GLY A 51 -9.45 -10.00 -7.40
N THR A 52 -10.68 -9.75 -6.94
CA THR A 52 -11.33 -10.49 -5.87
C THR A 52 -11.37 -11.99 -6.19
N GLY A 53 -10.92 -12.79 -5.25
CA GLY A 53 -10.70 -14.22 -5.42
C GLY A 53 -9.32 -14.56 -5.97
N TYR A 54 -8.97 -15.82 -5.92
CA TYR A 54 -7.71 -16.36 -6.48
C TYR A 54 -7.61 -16.22 -8.01
N THR A 55 -8.65 -15.77 -8.67
CA THR A 55 -8.67 -15.54 -10.11
C THR A 55 -8.00 -14.21 -10.45
N LEU A 56 -6.98 -14.30 -11.24
CA LEU A 56 -6.00 -13.31 -11.67
C LEU A 56 -6.55 -12.16 -12.54
N THR A 57 -7.85 -11.88 -12.58
CA THR A 57 -8.48 -11.29 -13.74
C THR A 57 -8.67 -9.77 -13.73
N THR A 58 -8.30 -9.05 -12.66
CA THR A 58 -8.44 -7.60 -12.71
C THR A 58 -7.17 -6.90 -12.25
N MET A 59 -6.17 -6.89 -13.11
CA MET A 59 -5.07 -5.96 -13.02
C MET A 59 -5.53 -4.62 -13.59
N LEU A 60 -5.06 -3.53 -13.00
CA LEU A 60 -5.47 -2.17 -13.32
C LEU A 60 -4.28 -1.36 -13.79
N ALA A 61 -4.50 -0.51 -14.79
CA ALA A 61 -3.51 0.50 -15.17
C ALA A 61 -3.41 1.56 -14.06
N TRP A 62 -2.21 2.09 -13.86
CA TRP A 62 -2.02 3.25 -13.00
C TRP A 62 -2.71 4.47 -13.59
N LYS A 63 -2.52 4.68 -14.91
CA LYS A 63 -3.17 5.71 -15.73
C LYS A 63 -3.47 5.15 -17.12
N THR A 64 -4.52 5.61 -17.76
CA THR A 64 -4.90 5.18 -19.12
C THR A 64 -3.94 5.65 -20.20
N ALA A 65 -3.18 6.71 -19.92
CA ALA A 65 -2.15 7.27 -20.83
C ALA A 65 -0.84 7.51 -20.08
N ASN A 66 0.29 7.40 -20.78
CA ASN A 66 1.63 7.62 -20.23
C ASN A 66 1.95 9.12 -20.20
N THR A 67 1.31 9.86 -19.33
CA THR A 67 1.47 11.30 -19.15
C THR A 67 1.56 11.64 -17.67
N THR A 68 2.19 12.77 -17.34
CA THR A 68 2.32 13.27 -15.98
C THR A 68 0.98 13.48 -15.31
N THR A 69 0.92 13.20 -14.02
CA THR A 69 -0.15 13.60 -13.11
C THR A 69 0.45 14.46 -12.00
N SER A 70 0.23 15.75 -12.05
CA SER A 70 0.79 16.69 -11.07
C SER A 70 0.36 16.34 -9.64
N GLY A 71 1.28 16.43 -8.68
CA GLY A 71 1.01 16.20 -7.27
C GLY A 71 1.04 14.73 -6.82
N THR A 72 1.54 13.80 -7.68
CA THR A 72 1.60 12.37 -7.36
C THR A 72 3.00 11.83 -7.07
N THR A 73 3.96 12.72 -6.78
CA THR A 73 5.37 12.33 -6.57
C THR A 73 5.73 12.00 -5.12
N SER A 74 4.79 12.12 -4.17
CA SER A 74 5.06 11.76 -2.78
C SER A 74 5.37 10.27 -2.66
N SER A 75 6.52 9.95 -2.05
CA SER A 75 6.94 8.56 -1.81
C SER A 75 6.33 7.97 -0.52
N PHE A 76 5.72 8.79 0.34
CA PHE A 76 5.23 8.41 1.67
C PHE A 76 3.77 8.81 1.95
N ASP A 77 3.14 9.63 1.11
CA ASP A 77 1.77 10.08 1.29
C ASP A 77 0.88 9.64 0.13
N GLY A 78 0.37 8.41 0.21
CA GLY A 78 -0.51 7.85 -0.83
C GLY A 78 -1.88 8.51 -0.86
N ALA A 79 -2.37 9.02 0.27
CA ALA A 79 -3.64 9.72 0.31
C ALA A 79 -3.57 11.06 -0.45
N ALA A 80 -2.46 11.82 -0.30
CA ALA A 80 -2.24 13.04 -1.06
C ALA A 80 -2.08 12.75 -2.57
N ASN A 81 -1.29 11.73 -2.95
CA ASN A 81 -1.16 11.31 -4.34
C ASN A 81 -2.52 10.92 -4.95
N THR A 82 -3.32 10.14 -4.21
CA THR A 82 -4.66 9.72 -4.67
C THR A 82 -5.60 10.93 -4.82
N ALA A 83 -5.53 11.91 -3.91
CA ALA A 83 -6.30 13.15 -4.01
C ALA A 83 -5.89 13.97 -5.24
N ALA A 84 -4.60 14.00 -5.59
CA ALA A 84 -4.11 14.64 -6.81
C ALA A 84 -4.64 13.94 -8.08
N MET A 85 -4.73 12.59 -8.07
CA MET A 85 -5.34 11.83 -9.16
C MET A 85 -6.84 12.11 -9.32
N VAL A 86 -7.56 12.31 -8.19
CA VAL A 86 -8.97 12.74 -8.22
C VAL A 86 -9.09 14.11 -8.89
N THR A 87 -8.24 15.06 -8.52
CA THR A 87 -8.23 16.42 -9.09
C THR A 87 -7.89 16.41 -10.59
N ALA A 88 -6.97 15.52 -11.00
CA ALA A 88 -6.54 15.40 -12.40
C ALA A 88 -7.55 14.64 -13.29
N GLY A 89 -8.55 13.99 -12.70
CA GLY A 89 -9.53 13.16 -13.40
C GLY A 89 -9.38 11.69 -13.01
N ILE A 90 -10.16 11.26 -12.03
CA ILE A 90 -10.05 9.91 -11.44
C ILE A 90 -10.36 8.79 -12.45
N ALA A 91 -11.19 9.06 -13.47
CA ALA A 91 -11.50 8.09 -14.52
C ALA A 91 -10.27 7.66 -15.32
N ASP A 92 -9.28 8.53 -15.44
CA ASP A 92 -8.01 8.25 -16.11
C ASP A 92 -7.02 7.47 -15.24
N HIS A 93 -7.34 7.23 -13.97
CA HIS A 93 -6.48 6.56 -12.98
C HIS A 93 -7.15 5.31 -12.41
N PRO A 94 -7.29 4.21 -13.18
CA PRO A 94 -8.06 3.02 -12.78
C PRO A 94 -7.64 2.44 -11.43
N ALA A 95 -6.34 2.40 -11.12
CA ALA A 95 -5.82 1.89 -9.84
C ALA A 95 -6.30 2.74 -8.64
N ALA A 96 -6.22 4.06 -8.74
CA ALA A 96 -6.69 4.97 -7.70
C ALA A 96 -8.22 5.01 -7.63
N ASN A 97 -8.91 4.96 -8.77
CA ASN A 97 -10.37 4.92 -8.85
C ASN A 97 -10.93 3.69 -8.13
N PHE A 98 -10.30 2.53 -8.32
CA PHE A 98 -10.64 1.33 -7.57
C PHE A 98 -10.63 1.60 -6.05
N CYS A 99 -9.54 2.16 -5.51
CA CYS A 99 -9.43 2.44 -4.08
C CYS A 99 -10.48 3.45 -3.60
N LYS A 100 -10.70 4.52 -4.34
CA LYS A 100 -11.64 5.60 -3.96
C LYS A 100 -13.10 5.17 -3.92
N ASN A 101 -13.46 4.14 -4.69
CA ASN A 101 -14.83 3.62 -4.72
C ASN A 101 -15.13 2.59 -3.62
N LEU A 102 -14.15 2.27 -2.77
CA LEU A 102 -14.33 1.30 -1.71
C LEU A 102 -15.11 1.88 -0.53
N SER A 103 -16.03 1.07 -0.01
CA SER A 103 -16.69 1.28 1.27
C SER A 103 -16.57 -0.01 2.08
N ILE A 104 -15.66 -0.04 3.06
CA ILE A 104 -15.33 -1.24 3.82
C ILE A 104 -15.38 -0.91 5.31
N GLY A 105 -16.18 -1.66 6.06
CA GLY A 105 -16.32 -1.46 7.51
C GLY A 105 -16.88 -0.08 7.90
N GLY A 106 -17.63 0.57 7.00
CA GLY A 106 -18.15 1.92 7.19
C GLY A 106 -17.15 3.04 6.85
N PHE A 107 -15.97 2.72 6.34
CA PHE A 107 -14.93 3.67 5.94
C PHE A 107 -14.87 3.83 4.42
N THR A 108 -14.70 5.08 3.95
CA THR A 108 -14.65 5.46 2.53
C THR A 108 -13.38 6.24 2.17
N ASP A 109 -12.43 6.34 3.09
CA ASP A 109 -11.16 7.06 2.97
C ASP A 109 -10.00 6.17 2.47
N TRP A 110 -10.34 5.12 1.71
CA TRP A 110 -9.37 4.23 1.08
C TRP A 110 -8.62 4.91 -0.06
N TYR A 111 -7.33 4.61 -0.20
CA TYR A 111 -6.46 5.21 -1.20
C TYR A 111 -5.43 4.21 -1.77
N LEU A 112 -4.82 4.55 -2.88
CA LEU A 112 -3.71 3.81 -3.46
C LEU A 112 -2.42 4.16 -2.67
N PRO A 113 -1.73 3.18 -2.04
CA PRO A 113 -0.60 3.47 -1.15
C PRO A 113 0.58 4.10 -1.90
N ALA A 114 1.30 5.00 -1.25
CA ALA A 114 2.58 5.50 -1.75
C ALA A 114 3.67 4.42 -1.69
N ARG A 115 4.79 4.67 -2.37
CA ARG A 115 5.91 3.70 -2.50
C ARG A 115 6.35 3.14 -1.15
N PHE A 116 6.58 3.99 -0.15
CA PHE A 116 7.08 3.55 1.16
C PHE A 116 5.99 3.01 2.10
N GLU A 117 4.73 3.35 1.89
CA GLU A 117 3.61 2.68 2.55
C GLU A 117 3.48 1.23 2.03
N LEU A 118 3.56 1.04 0.71
CA LEU A 118 3.50 -0.28 0.08
C LEU A 118 4.72 -1.14 0.43
N GLU A 119 5.91 -0.53 0.50
CA GLU A 119 7.14 -1.19 0.94
C GLU A 119 7.03 -1.66 2.40
N SER A 120 6.42 -0.85 3.29
CA SER A 120 6.16 -1.24 4.69
C SER A 120 5.22 -2.45 4.77
N ALA A 121 4.23 -2.51 3.87
CA ALA A 121 3.37 -3.70 3.78
C ALA A 121 4.14 -4.94 3.29
N TYR A 122 5.03 -4.79 2.32
CA TYR A 122 5.89 -5.92 1.91
C TYR A 122 6.73 -6.42 3.08
N PHE A 123 7.37 -5.52 3.81
CA PHE A 123 8.19 -5.87 4.96
C PHE A 123 7.41 -6.66 6.02
N ASN A 124 6.20 -6.22 6.34
CA ASN A 124 5.37 -6.78 7.40
C ASN A 124 4.56 -8.01 6.96
N PHE A 125 4.20 -8.10 5.68
CA PHE A 125 3.27 -9.09 5.15
C PHE A 125 3.83 -9.86 3.94
N LYS A 126 5.16 -10.00 3.84
CA LYS A 126 5.77 -10.78 2.76
C LYS A 126 5.13 -12.17 2.67
N PRO A 127 4.50 -12.52 1.52
CA PRO A 127 3.70 -13.75 1.42
C PRO A 127 4.53 -14.99 1.06
N THR A 128 5.81 -14.83 0.67
CA THR A 128 6.61 -15.91 0.09
C THR A 128 7.87 -16.21 0.90
N THR A 129 8.42 -17.41 0.71
CA THR A 129 9.75 -17.82 1.17
C THR A 129 10.85 -17.45 0.19
N SER A 130 10.52 -16.89 -0.98
CA SER A 130 11.50 -16.47 -1.99
C SER A 130 12.51 -15.47 -1.41
N GLY A 131 13.76 -15.52 -1.87
CA GLY A 131 14.78 -14.55 -1.50
C GLY A 131 14.36 -13.13 -1.92
N ASN A 132 14.78 -12.13 -1.11
CA ASN A 132 14.49 -10.73 -1.44
C ASN A 132 15.45 -10.19 -2.49
N SER A 133 15.00 -9.22 -3.27
CA SER A 133 15.87 -8.38 -4.07
C SER A 133 16.82 -7.61 -3.16
N ALA A 134 18.13 -7.82 -3.34
CA ALA A 134 19.16 -7.15 -2.56
C ALA A 134 19.21 -5.63 -2.88
N ASN A 135 19.78 -4.86 -1.97
CA ASN A 135 19.99 -3.40 -2.07
C ASN A 135 18.70 -2.55 -2.06
N LEU A 136 17.58 -3.12 -1.67
CA LEU A 136 16.32 -2.41 -1.40
C LEU A 136 16.02 -2.45 0.10
N GLY A 137 14.94 -1.82 0.53
CA GLY A 137 14.43 -1.92 1.92
C GLY A 137 14.79 -0.76 2.83
N ILE A 138 15.59 0.21 2.37
CA ILE A 138 15.76 1.47 3.12
C ILE A 138 14.45 2.22 3.05
N ASN A 139 13.89 2.51 4.23
CA ASN A 139 12.65 3.28 4.37
C ASN A 139 12.70 4.13 5.65
N VAL A 140 13.12 5.36 5.50
CA VAL A 140 13.24 6.32 6.61
C VAL A 140 11.88 6.80 7.13
N TYR A 141 10.81 6.57 6.37
CA TYR A 141 9.44 6.89 6.77
C TYR A 141 8.77 5.76 7.56
N ALA A 142 9.28 4.53 7.50
CA ALA A 142 8.76 3.44 8.33
C ALA A 142 9.05 3.66 9.83
N ILE A 143 8.22 3.12 10.70
CA ILE A 143 8.43 3.15 12.14
C ILE A 143 8.44 1.70 12.68
N PRO A 144 9.54 1.25 13.27
CA PRO A 144 10.85 1.92 13.33
C PRO A 144 11.47 2.15 11.94
N GLN A 145 12.30 3.18 11.82
CA GLN A 145 12.99 3.48 10.56
C GLN A 145 13.87 2.30 10.13
N ARG A 146 13.88 2.02 8.84
CA ARG A 146 14.77 1.01 8.24
C ARG A 146 15.88 1.70 7.46
N ASN A 147 17.07 1.66 8.02
CA ASN A 147 18.27 2.32 7.47
C ASN A 147 19.22 1.32 6.77
N ASN A 148 18.88 0.03 6.78
CA ASN A 148 19.68 -1.01 6.16
C ASN A 148 18.94 -1.64 4.98
N VAL A 149 19.71 -2.02 3.96
CA VAL A 149 19.16 -2.76 2.82
C VAL A 149 18.77 -4.18 3.24
N TRP A 150 17.83 -4.76 2.50
CA TRP A 150 17.46 -6.16 2.67
C TRP A 150 18.58 -7.10 2.27
N THR A 151 18.58 -8.28 2.88
CA THR A 151 19.35 -9.44 2.44
C THR A 151 18.42 -10.43 1.73
N GLY A 152 18.99 -11.43 1.07
CA GLY A 152 18.18 -12.48 0.44
C GLY A 152 17.21 -13.18 1.43
N SER A 153 17.56 -13.24 2.73
CA SER A 153 16.75 -13.89 3.77
C SER A 153 15.97 -12.93 4.68
N TYR A 154 16.18 -11.62 4.59
CA TYR A 154 15.52 -10.63 5.43
C TYR A 154 14.94 -9.47 4.60
N PRO A 155 13.64 -9.17 4.73
CA PRO A 155 12.67 -9.83 5.61
C PRO A 155 12.36 -11.26 5.20
N ALA A 156 12.09 -12.11 6.19
CA ALA A 156 11.57 -13.45 5.96
C ALA A 156 10.09 -13.40 5.56
N GLN A 157 9.54 -14.52 5.09
CA GLN A 157 8.09 -14.66 4.97
C GLN A 157 7.43 -14.32 6.32
N THR A 158 6.30 -13.61 6.27
CA THR A 158 5.59 -13.25 7.50
C THR A 158 5.13 -14.49 8.28
N ALA A 159 5.30 -14.46 9.59
CA ALA A 159 4.78 -15.50 10.50
C ALA A 159 3.25 -15.40 10.71
N LEU A 160 2.63 -14.31 10.28
CA LEU A 160 1.20 -14.09 10.39
C LEU A 160 0.45 -15.04 9.43
N THR A 161 -0.17 -16.08 9.96
CA THR A 161 -0.82 -17.14 9.16
C THR A 161 -1.86 -16.59 8.20
N ALA A 162 -2.58 -15.52 8.56
CA ALA A 162 -3.55 -14.88 7.68
C ALA A 162 -2.90 -14.26 6.43
N PHE A 163 -1.63 -13.82 6.51
CA PHE A 163 -0.95 -13.06 5.46
C PHE A 163 0.14 -13.84 4.71
N ASN A 164 0.59 -15.00 5.18
CA ASN A 164 1.64 -15.75 4.51
C ASN A 164 1.16 -16.41 3.21
N THR A 165 0.28 -17.42 3.29
CA THR A 165 -0.27 -18.13 2.11
C THR A 165 -1.79 -18.23 2.13
N SER A 166 -2.45 -17.57 3.09
CA SER A 166 -3.89 -17.66 3.36
C SER A 166 -4.71 -16.53 2.74
N ALA A 167 -5.96 -16.38 3.21
CA ALA A 167 -6.98 -15.52 2.62
C ALA A 167 -6.59 -14.04 2.53
N GLU A 168 -5.78 -13.53 3.48
CA GLU A 168 -5.35 -12.13 3.53
C GLU A 168 -3.98 -11.87 2.90
N SER A 169 -3.28 -12.88 2.39
CA SER A 169 -1.96 -12.72 1.77
C SER A 169 -2.02 -11.75 0.59
N PHE A 170 -0.97 -10.93 0.44
CA PHE A 170 -0.75 -10.26 -0.83
C PHE A 170 -0.48 -11.28 -1.92
N VAL A 171 -0.98 -11.03 -3.11
CA VAL A 171 -0.61 -11.88 -4.25
C VAL A 171 0.87 -11.67 -4.54
N ALA A 172 1.62 -12.76 -4.76
CA ALA A 172 3.04 -12.72 -5.09
C ALA A 172 3.26 -12.20 -6.54
N ALA A 173 2.93 -10.95 -6.78
CA ALA A 173 2.95 -10.27 -8.08
C ALA A 173 3.24 -8.78 -7.88
N ASN A 174 3.30 -8.03 -8.97
CA ASN A 174 3.48 -6.58 -8.95
C ASN A 174 2.21 -5.88 -8.44
N HIS A 175 2.40 -4.94 -7.53
CA HIS A 175 1.36 -4.06 -7.00
C HIS A 175 1.73 -2.61 -7.24
N TRP A 176 0.80 -1.82 -7.79
CA TRP A 176 0.99 -0.39 -7.97
C TRP A 176 1.13 0.35 -6.65
N SER A 177 2.04 1.30 -6.61
CA SER A 177 1.97 2.43 -5.68
C SER A 177 1.37 3.65 -6.37
N SER A 178 0.96 4.65 -5.59
CA SER A 178 0.45 5.92 -6.11
C SER A 178 1.55 6.89 -6.54
N THR A 179 2.82 6.54 -6.35
CA THR A 179 3.95 7.43 -6.59
C THR A 179 4.34 7.43 -8.06
N GLU A 180 4.20 8.58 -8.71
CA GLU A 180 4.74 8.82 -10.05
C GLU A 180 6.26 8.85 -10.01
N SER A 181 6.93 8.18 -10.97
CA SER A 181 8.38 8.22 -11.14
C SER A 181 8.78 9.21 -12.23
N THR A 182 8.18 9.07 -13.40
CA THR A 182 8.39 9.94 -14.56
C THR A 182 7.06 10.29 -15.21
N SER A 183 7.08 11.07 -16.28
CA SER A 183 5.87 11.30 -17.08
C SER A 183 5.22 9.99 -17.56
N ASN A 184 6.05 8.99 -17.87
CA ASN A 184 5.59 7.71 -18.44
C ASN A 184 5.40 6.62 -17.38
N ASP A 185 6.10 6.68 -16.24
CA ASP A 185 6.27 5.56 -15.33
C ASP A 185 5.78 5.88 -13.93
N ALA A 186 5.34 4.85 -13.21
CA ALA A 186 4.99 4.88 -11.80
C ALA A 186 5.68 3.74 -11.03
N HIS A 187 5.89 3.94 -9.74
CA HIS A 187 6.52 2.94 -8.89
C HIS A 187 5.55 1.79 -8.55
N PHE A 188 6.12 0.61 -8.38
CA PHE A 188 5.44 -0.60 -7.95
C PHE A 188 6.32 -1.40 -6.98
N THR A 189 5.73 -2.37 -6.30
CA THR A 189 6.46 -3.36 -5.49
C THR A 189 6.03 -4.77 -5.91
N GLN A 190 7.00 -5.65 -6.17
CA GLN A 190 6.77 -7.05 -6.47
C GLN A 190 6.71 -7.86 -5.17
N PHE A 191 5.55 -8.38 -4.82
CA PHE A 191 5.35 -9.10 -3.56
C PHE A 191 5.94 -10.53 -3.53
N VAL A 192 6.53 -11.02 -4.63
CA VAL A 192 7.27 -12.28 -4.60
C VAL A 192 8.61 -12.13 -3.88
N ASN A 193 9.32 -11.02 -4.07
CA ASN A 193 10.69 -10.81 -3.59
C ASN A 193 11.00 -9.36 -3.17
N GLY A 194 10.01 -8.48 -3.12
CA GLY A 194 10.19 -7.06 -2.74
C GLY A 194 10.88 -6.19 -3.78
N PHE A 195 11.08 -6.69 -4.99
CA PHE A 195 11.67 -5.86 -6.06
C PHE A 195 10.80 -4.62 -6.27
N ALA A 196 11.45 -3.47 -6.26
CA ALA A 196 10.87 -2.17 -6.56
C ALA A 196 11.84 -1.44 -7.47
N ASP A 197 11.45 -1.21 -8.71
CA ASP A 197 12.28 -0.51 -9.67
C ASP A 197 12.46 0.96 -9.23
N SER A 198 13.70 1.45 -9.26
CA SER A 198 13.99 2.85 -8.96
C SER A 198 13.42 3.81 -10.00
N GLY A 199 13.27 3.36 -11.25
CA GLY A 199 12.70 4.13 -12.36
C GLY A 199 11.20 3.97 -12.53
N GLY A 200 10.59 2.97 -11.86
CA GLY A 200 9.19 2.62 -12.08
C GLY A 200 8.96 1.85 -13.38
N THR A 201 7.71 1.75 -13.80
CA THR A 201 7.30 1.11 -15.06
C THR A 201 6.11 1.84 -15.66
N ASN A 202 5.88 1.58 -16.94
CA ASN A 202 4.88 2.23 -17.77
C ASN A 202 3.48 2.22 -17.13
N LYS A 203 2.88 3.41 -16.98
CA LYS A 203 1.60 3.63 -16.28
C LYS A 203 0.42 2.91 -16.91
N SER A 204 0.45 2.68 -18.22
CA SER A 204 -0.59 1.94 -18.93
C SER A 204 -0.48 0.41 -18.74
N GLY A 205 0.61 -0.07 -18.14
CA GLY A 205 0.75 -1.45 -17.71
C GLY A 205 -0.29 -1.81 -16.65
N ALA A 206 -0.66 -3.09 -16.58
CA ALA A 206 -1.69 -3.56 -15.67
C ALA A 206 -1.08 -4.34 -14.50
N PHE A 207 -1.23 -3.84 -13.28
CA PHE A 207 -0.78 -4.49 -12.05
C PHE A 207 -1.91 -4.60 -11.03
N ARG A 208 -1.62 -5.27 -9.93
CA ARG A 208 -2.55 -5.42 -8.82
C ARG A 208 -2.60 -4.16 -7.98
N VAL A 209 -3.69 -4.04 -7.25
CA VAL A 209 -3.91 -2.97 -6.27
C VAL A 209 -4.36 -3.61 -4.97
N ARG A 210 -3.86 -3.14 -3.84
CA ARG A 210 -4.41 -3.34 -2.52
C ARG A 210 -4.60 -1.97 -1.89
N ALA A 211 -5.81 -1.66 -1.50
CA ALA A 211 -6.12 -0.34 -0.93
C ALA A 211 -5.60 -0.22 0.50
N PHE A 212 -5.24 1.00 0.86
CA PHE A 212 -4.83 1.42 2.20
C PHE A 212 -5.74 2.52 2.72
N ARG A 213 -5.75 2.67 4.01
CA ARG A 213 -6.19 3.88 4.70
C ARG A 213 -5.23 4.19 5.84
N ARG A 214 -5.30 5.40 6.38
CA ARG A 214 -4.45 5.82 7.50
C ARG A 214 -5.25 6.57 8.55
N ILE A 215 -4.75 6.58 9.77
CA ILE A 215 -5.29 7.35 10.88
C ILE A 215 -4.15 8.22 11.40
N ALA A 216 -4.37 9.53 11.50
CA ALA A 216 -3.43 10.45 12.12
C ALA A 216 -3.34 10.17 13.63
N LEU A 217 -2.12 10.35 14.20
CA LEU A 217 -1.81 10.13 15.61
C LEU A 217 -1.84 11.43 16.38
#